data_46417c588fb4e934e3aad07043dd572e
#
_entry.id   46417c588fb4e934e3aad07043dd572e
#
_cell.length_a   1.000
_cell.length_b   1.000
_cell.length_c   1.000
_cell.angle_alpha   90.00
_cell.angle_beta   90.00
_cell.angle_gamma   90.00
#
_symmetry.space_group_name_H-M   'P 1'
#
loop_
_entity.id
_entity.type
_entity.pdbx_description
1 polymer ?
#
loop_
_entity_poly.entity_id
_entity_poly.type
_entity_poly.pdbx_seq_one_letter_code
_entity_poly.pdbx_strand_id
1 'polypeptide(L)'
;NWWTVYGEGKIGQLQGAVFTNYKIIDSIPDEARLIGIGLDFGYANDPTAVIGVYKYNEHRILDEIKYQTGMLNSDISKILPEDVPIYADSAEPKSIADIQRYGKIIKGVTKGKDSINYGIDVMQRQSYMVTSKSTNLIKELRSYCWDKDKTGKQLNKPVDNFNHGLDAVRYHEMETLGLNKNFGEYSIL
;
A
#
# COMPACT_ATOMS: atom_id res chain seq x y z
N ASN A 1 25.56 12.60 4.91
CA ASN A 1 24.99 11.25 4.88
C ASN A 1 25.28 10.42 3.64
N TRP A 2 26.15 10.92 2.76
CA TRP A 2 26.65 10.16 1.60
C TRP A 2 27.35 8.87 2.04
N TRP A 3 28.16 8.95 3.09
CA TRP A 3 28.92 7.81 3.63
C TRP A 3 28.00 6.71 4.23
N THR A 4 26.92 7.09 4.88
CA THR A 4 25.95 6.15 5.44
C THR A 4 25.25 5.34 4.35
N VAL A 5 24.98 5.95 3.19
CA VAL A 5 24.33 5.30 2.05
C VAL A 5 25.30 4.45 1.23
N TYR A 6 26.48 4.98 0.91
CA TYR A 6 27.41 4.34 -0.03
C TYR A 6 28.54 3.58 0.67
N GLY A 7 28.90 3.96 1.90
CA GLY A 7 29.98 3.31 2.64
C GLY A 7 29.50 2.17 3.55
N GLU A 8 28.33 2.33 4.19
CA GLU A 8 27.78 1.35 5.12
C GLU A 8 26.61 0.53 4.54
N GLY A 9 26.21 0.79 3.30
CA GLY A 9 25.06 0.12 2.67
C GLY A 9 23.71 0.38 3.36
N LYS A 10 23.68 1.32 4.29
CA LYS A 10 22.43 1.72 4.95
C LYS A 10 21.60 2.58 4.01
N ILE A 11 20.34 2.22 3.87
CA ILE A 11 19.39 3.01 3.11
C ILE A 11 19.31 4.40 3.75
N GLY A 12 19.72 5.44 3.02
CA GLY A 12 19.54 6.82 3.46
C GLY A 12 18.06 7.13 3.58
N GLN A 13 17.56 7.18 4.81
CA GLN A 13 16.18 7.59 5.06
C GLN A 13 16.12 9.11 5.15
N LEU A 14 15.11 9.70 4.54
CA LEU A 14 14.84 11.13 4.70
C LEU A 14 14.45 11.40 6.16
N GLN A 15 14.92 12.54 6.67
CA GLN A 15 14.46 13.00 7.99
C GLN A 15 12.96 13.23 7.97
N GLY A 16 12.23 12.53 8.86
CA GLY A 16 10.77 12.57 8.92
C GLY A 16 10.09 11.53 8.02
N ALA A 17 10.80 10.48 7.56
CA ALA A 17 10.19 9.37 6.83
C ALA A 17 9.03 8.74 7.63
N VAL A 18 7.92 8.46 6.94
CA VAL A 18 6.73 7.85 7.53
C VAL A 18 6.96 6.37 7.82
N PHE A 19 7.61 5.65 6.90
CA PHE A 19 7.87 4.21 7.01
C PHE A 19 9.36 3.94 7.13
N THR A 20 9.77 3.33 8.23
CA THR A 20 11.19 3.03 8.53
C THR A 20 11.43 1.55 8.81
N ASN A 21 10.37 0.78 9.07
CA ASN A 21 10.43 -0.63 9.44
C ASN A 21 10.13 -1.55 8.24
N TYR A 22 11.05 -1.61 7.28
CA TYR A 22 10.96 -2.56 6.16
C TYR A 22 12.34 -3.08 5.76
N LYS A 23 12.36 -4.25 5.14
CA LYS A 23 13.56 -4.89 4.57
C LYS A 23 13.34 -5.16 3.08
N ILE A 24 14.39 -5.05 2.29
CA ILE A 24 14.35 -5.46 0.88
C ILE A 24 14.80 -6.93 0.81
N ILE A 25 14.07 -7.73 0.04
CA ILE A 25 14.36 -9.14 -0.23
C ILE A 25 14.42 -9.38 -1.74
N ASP A 26 15.19 -10.37 -2.18
CA ASP A 26 15.39 -10.63 -3.60
C ASP A 26 14.15 -11.25 -4.26
N SER A 27 13.49 -12.17 -3.58
CA SER A 27 12.32 -12.89 -4.08
C SER A 27 11.33 -13.22 -2.95
N ILE A 28 10.11 -13.54 -3.32
CA ILE A 28 9.08 -14.05 -2.42
C ILE A 28 9.45 -15.49 -2.04
N PRO A 29 9.56 -15.85 -0.75
CA PRO A 29 9.74 -17.24 -0.32
C PRO A 29 8.59 -18.14 -0.78
N ASP A 30 8.88 -19.41 -1.09
CA ASP A 30 7.88 -20.38 -1.57
C ASP A 30 6.75 -20.62 -0.56
N GLU A 31 7.05 -20.49 0.73
CA GLU A 31 6.06 -20.65 1.81
C GLU A 31 5.16 -19.42 2.01
N ALA A 32 5.47 -18.31 1.35
CA ALA A 32 4.67 -17.10 1.47
C ALA A 32 3.35 -17.25 0.71
N ARG A 33 2.25 -16.88 1.36
CA ARG A 33 0.91 -16.97 0.78
C ARG A 33 0.40 -15.59 0.40
N LEU A 34 -0.03 -15.41 -0.85
CA LEU A 34 -0.76 -14.23 -1.30
C LEU A 34 -2.10 -14.16 -0.55
N ILE A 35 -2.34 -13.08 0.17
CA ILE A 35 -3.51 -12.89 1.02
C ILE A 35 -4.44 -11.79 0.52
N GLY A 36 -3.98 -10.97 -0.40
CA GLY A 36 -4.78 -9.92 -1.03
C GLY A 36 -3.98 -9.05 -1.96
N ILE A 37 -4.68 -8.19 -2.67
CA ILE A 37 -4.13 -7.18 -3.57
C ILE A 37 -4.60 -5.81 -3.11
N GLY A 38 -3.67 -4.86 -3.01
CA GLY A 38 -3.99 -3.44 -2.96
C GLY A 38 -3.99 -2.85 -4.37
N LEU A 39 -4.99 -2.04 -4.68
CA LEU A 39 -5.13 -1.39 -5.98
C LEU A 39 -5.41 0.09 -5.79
N ASP A 40 -4.53 0.92 -6.32
CA ASP A 40 -4.76 2.36 -6.48
C ASP A 40 -4.96 2.67 -7.97
N PHE A 41 -6.11 3.24 -8.30
CA PHE A 41 -6.44 3.57 -9.70
C PHE A 41 -5.79 4.88 -10.11
N GLY A 42 -5.10 4.84 -11.23
CA GLY A 42 -4.63 6.01 -11.94
C GLY A 42 -4.90 5.86 -13.44
N TYR A 43 -4.78 6.94 -14.20
CA TYR A 43 -4.95 6.88 -15.66
C TYR A 43 -3.95 7.77 -16.40
N ALA A 44 -4.27 9.05 -16.60
CA ALA A 44 -3.49 9.91 -17.50
C ALA A 44 -2.18 10.39 -16.89
N ASN A 45 -2.23 10.97 -15.71
CA ASN A 45 -1.07 11.56 -15.03
C ASN A 45 -0.54 10.65 -13.92
N ASP A 46 -1.45 9.97 -13.22
CA ASP A 46 -1.14 9.10 -12.11
C ASP A 46 -1.10 7.64 -12.56
N PRO A 47 -0.14 6.87 -12.08
CA PRO A 47 -0.06 5.45 -12.39
C PRO A 47 -1.13 4.65 -11.65
N THR A 48 -1.64 3.61 -12.28
CA THR A 48 -2.30 2.52 -11.57
C THR A 48 -1.24 1.71 -10.85
N ALA A 49 -1.41 1.54 -9.54
CA ALA A 49 -0.53 0.72 -8.70
C ALA A 49 -1.25 -0.55 -8.24
N VAL A 50 -0.68 -1.71 -8.52
CA VAL A 50 -1.19 -3.03 -8.12
C VAL A 50 -0.12 -3.71 -7.28
N ILE A 51 -0.40 -3.87 -6.00
CA ILE A 51 0.54 -4.43 -5.02
C ILE A 51 0.00 -5.72 -4.42
N GLY A 52 0.73 -6.81 -4.60
CA GLY A 52 0.46 -8.08 -3.93
C GLY A 52 0.92 -8.03 -2.48
N VAL A 53 0.05 -8.47 -1.57
CA VAL A 53 0.36 -8.57 -0.14
C VAL A 53 0.37 -10.04 0.25
N TYR A 54 1.52 -10.52 0.72
CA TYR A 54 1.74 -11.91 1.12
C TYR A 54 1.92 -11.97 2.63
N LYS A 55 1.45 -13.07 3.22
CA LYS A 55 1.75 -13.45 4.61
C LYS A 55 2.91 -14.44 4.62
N TYR A 56 3.95 -14.12 5.39
CA TYR A 56 5.08 -14.98 5.62
C TYR A 56 5.53 -14.89 7.09
N ASN A 57 5.25 -15.92 7.88
CA ASN A 57 5.40 -15.88 9.33
C ASN A 57 4.71 -14.65 9.95
N GLU A 58 5.43 -13.86 10.73
CA GLU A 58 4.93 -12.62 11.34
C GLU A 58 5.08 -11.39 10.42
N HIS A 59 5.61 -11.58 9.20
CA HIS A 59 5.87 -10.49 8.28
C HIS A 59 4.80 -10.39 7.16
N ARG A 60 4.69 -9.20 6.60
CA ARG A 60 4.00 -8.94 5.33
C ARG A 60 5.04 -8.76 4.24
N ILE A 61 4.87 -9.44 3.09
CA ILE A 61 5.71 -9.20 1.93
C ILE A 61 4.90 -8.40 0.92
N LEU A 62 5.48 -7.31 0.44
CA LEU A 62 4.90 -6.43 -0.57
C LEU A 62 5.60 -6.69 -1.90
N ASP A 63 4.82 -6.91 -2.94
CA ASP A 63 5.31 -7.17 -4.30
C ASP A 63 4.57 -6.28 -5.31
N GLU A 64 5.32 -5.42 -5.99
CA GLU A 64 4.79 -4.55 -7.04
C GLU A 64 4.49 -5.39 -8.28
N ILE A 65 3.22 -5.76 -8.46
CA ILE A 65 2.77 -6.52 -9.64
C ILE A 65 2.74 -5.60 -10.86
N LYS A 66 2.26 -4.36 -10.69
CA LYS A 66 2.19 -3.37 -11.74
C LYS A 66 2.22 -1.95 -11.19
N TYR A 67 2.89 -1.06 -11.92
CA TYR A 67 2.91 0.38 -11.66
C TYR A 67 3.03 1.09 -13.00
N GLN A 68 1.90 1.58 -13.55
CA GLN A 68 1.86 2.08 -14.92
C GLN A 68 0.69 3.04 -15.15
N THR A 69 0.93 4.12 -15.90
CA THR A 69 -0.12 5.03 -16.41
C THR A 69 -0.84 4.44 -17.63
N GLY A 70 -2.03 4.95 -17.92
CA GLY A 70 -2.79 4.62 -19.13
C GLY A 70 -3.39 3.22 -19.17
N MET A 71 -3.54 2.56 -18.03
CA MET A 71 -4.18 1.24 -17.96
C MET A 71 -5.69 1.34 -18.00
N LEU A 72 -6.33 0.56 -18.88
CA LEU A 72 -7.77 0.37 -18.89
C LEU A 72 -8.16 -0.69 -17.84
N ASN A 73 -9.41 -0.65 -17.37
CA ASN A 73 -9.92 -1.67 -16.43
C ASN A 73 -9.82 -3.10 -16.99
N SER A 74 -9.95 -3.25 -18.32
CA SER A 74 -9.73 -4.54 -19.00
C SER A 74 -8.28 -5.03 -18.89
N ASP A 75 -7.30 -4.14 -18.88
CA ASP A 75 -5.88 -4.51 -18.75
C ASP A 75 -5.53 -4.80 -17.28
N ILE A 76 -6.09 -4.02 -16.37
CA ILE A 76 -5.98 -4.26 -14.92
C ILE A 76 -6.56 -5.65 -14.60
N SER A 77 -7.75 -5.98 -15.11
CA SER A 77 -8.41 -7.26 -14.82
C SER A 77 -7.60 -8.48 -15.29
N LYS A 78 -6.84 -8.37 -16.39
CA LYS A 78 -6.00 -9.47 -16.90
C LYS A 78 -4.84 -9.86 -15.97
N ILE A 79 -4.33 -8.91 -15.20
CA ILE A 79 -3.21 -9.12 -14.29
C ILE A 79 -3.64 -9.44 -12.85
N LEU A 80 -4.92 -9.26 -12.55
CA LEU A 80 -5.46 -9.56 -11.22
C LEU A 80 -5.82 -11.05 -11.10
N PRO A 81 -5.51 -11.71 -9.96
CA PRO A 81 -5.95 -13.08 -9.68
C PRO A 81 -7.47 -13.17 -9.58
N GLU A 82 -8.04 -14.38 -9.73
CA GLU A 82 -9.48 -14.60 -9.70
C GLU A 82 -10.01 -14.88 -8.29
N ASP A 83 -9.21 -15.53 -7.46
CA ASP A 83 -9.55 -16.10 -6.16
C ASP A 83 -8.96 -15.36 -4.95
N VAL A 84 -8.38 -14.18 -5.19
CA VAL A 84 -7.76 -13.37 -4.14
C VAL A 84 -8.51 -12.04 -3.97
N PRO A 85 -8.84 -11.61 -2.74
CA PRO A 85 -9.53 -10.35 -2.53
C PRO A 85 -8.68 -9.15 -2.93
N ILE A 86 -9.32 -8.17 -3.59
CA ILE A 86 -8.71 -6.94 -4.05
C ILE A 86 -9.37 -5.77 -3.34
N TYR A 87 -8.56 -4.86 -2.82
CA TYR A 87 -9.00 -3.69 -2.07
C TYR A 87 -8.57 -2.42 -2.79
N ALA A 88 -9.53 -1.57 -3.13
CA ALA A 88 -9.29 -0.37 -3.93
C ALA A 88 -9.92 0.88 -3.32
N ASP A 89 -9.59 2.05 -3.89
CA ASP A 89 -10.21 3.30 -3.52
C ASP A 89 -11.72 3.28 -3.79
N SER A 90 -12.53 3.53 -2.76
CA SER A 90 -13.99 3.66 -2.90
C SER A 90 -14.44 4.87 -3.71
N ALA A 91 -13.55 5.83 -3.99
CA ALA A 91 -13.84 6.96 -4.87
C ALA A 91 -13.99 6.55 -6.35
N GLU A 92 -13.58 5.31 -6.70
CA GLU A 92 -13.63 4.77 -8.06
C GLU A 92 -14.71 3.66 -8.25
N PRO A 93 -16.01 3.94 -7.92
CA PRO A 93 -17.04 2.89 -7.91
C PRO A 93 -17.32 2.32 -9.31
N LYS A 94 -17.12 3.11 -10.37
CA LYS A 94 -17.31 2.66 -11.77
C LYS A 94 -16.22 1.65 -12.14
N SER A 95 -14.96 1.94 -11.83
CA SER A 95 -13.83 1.06 -12.10
C SER A 95 -13.94 -0.24 -11.30
N ILE A 96 -14.36 -0.16 -10.03
CA ILE A 96 -14.63 -1.34 -9.19
C ILE A 96 -15.73 -2.21 -9.82
N ALA A 97 -16.88 -1.62 -10.17
CA ALA A 97 -17.99 -2.35 -10.78
C ALA A 97 -17.62 -2.99 -12.13
N ASP A 98 -16.75 -2.32 -12.90
CA ASP A 98 -16.29 -2.86 -14.18
C ASP A 98 -15.35 -4.05 -13.96
N ILE A 99 -14.40 -3.97 -13.04
CA ILE A 99 -13.48 -5.08 -12.69
C ILE A 99 -14.27 -6.27 -12.09
N GLN A 100 -15.33 -6.03 -11.31
CA GLN A 100 -16.24 -7.08 -10.82
C GLN A 100 -16.91 -7.85 -11.97
N ARG A 101 -17.27 -7.18 -13.07
CA ARG A 101 -17.85 -7.84 -14.26
C ARG A 101 -16.87 -8.79 -14.95
N TYR A 102 -15.57 -8.58 -14.78
CA TYR A 102 -14.52 -9.51 -15.20
C TYR A 102 -14.29 -10.68 -14.21
N GLY A 103 -15.19 -10.86 -13.22
CA GLY A 103 -15.14 -11.97 -12.27
C GLY A 103 -14.17 -11.79 -11.10
N LYS A 104 -13.63 -10.59 -10.87
CA LYS A 104 -12.67 -10.35 -9.79
C LYS A 104 -13.35 -10.04 -8.47
N ILE A 105 -12.76 -10.50 -7.37
CA ILE A 105 -13.23 -10.26 -6.01
C ILE A 105 -12.67 -8.91 -5.54
N ILE A 106 -13.28 -7.82 -5.97
CA ILE A 106 -12.83 -6.46 -5.64
C ILE A 106 -13.88 -5.70 -4.84
N LYS A 107 -13.44 -4.91 -3.87
CA LYS A 107 -14.27 -3.96 -3.12
C LYS A 107 -13.56 -2.65 -2.85
N GLY A 108 -14.34 -1.57 -2.75
CA GLY A 108 -13.87 -0.28 -2.28
C GLY A 108 -13.70 -0.25 -0.76
N VAL A 109 -12.61 0.35 -0.31
CA VAL A 109 -12.29 0.51 1.11
C VAL A 109 -13.08 1.66 1.71
N THR A 110 -13.72 1.44 2.83
CA THR A 110 -14.46 2.50 3.54
C THR A 110 -13.48 3.53 4.10
N LYS A 111 -13.59 4.77 3.64
CA LYS A 111 -12.80 5.91 4.10
C LYS A 111 -13.62 6.74 5.09
N GLY A 112 -13.12 6.87 6.31
CA GLY A 112 -13.62 7.83 7.29
C GLY A 112 -12.85 9.16 7.24
N LYS A 113 -13.27 10.10 8.06
CA LYS A 113 -12.47 11.31 8.33
C LYS A 113 -11.09 10.88 8.84
N ASP A 114 -10.03 11.48 8.32
CA ASP A 114 -8.64 11.18 8.69
C ASP A 114 -8.16 9.75 8.32
N SER A 115 -8.76 9.15 7.30
CA SER A 115 -8.45 7.78 6.86
C SER A 115 -6.98 7.57 6.43
N ILE A 116 -6.29 8.63 6.00
CA ILE A 116 -4.86 8.57 5.62
C ILE A 116 -4.01 8.29 6.85
N ASN A 117 -4.12 9.12 7.90
CA ASN A 117 -3.35 8.94 9.14
C ASN A 117 -3.70 7.62 9.83
N TYR A 118 -4.99 7.26 9.86
CA TYR A 118 -5.42 5.97 10.36
C TYR A 118 -4.77 4.79 9.62
N GLY A 119 -4.75 4.84 8.29
CA GLY A 119 -4.12 3.80 7.47
C GLY A 119 -2.61 3.74 7.66
N ILE A 120 -1.94 4.90 7.79
CA ILE A 120 -0.51 4.96 8.13
C ILE A 120 -0.25 4.30 9.49
N ASP A 121 -1.07 4.60 10.51
CA ASP A 121 -0.94 4.01 11.84
C ASP A 121 -1.12 2.48 11.82
N VAL A 122 -2.09 1.97 11.04
CA VAL A 122 -2.28 0.53 10.81
C VAL A 122 -1.03 -0.09 10.17
N MET A 123 -0.48 0.54 9.12
CA MET A 123 0.70 0.05 8.42
C MET A 123 1.96 0.10 9.30
N GLN A 124 2.17 1.13 10.10
CA GLN A 124 3.34 1.29 10.96
C GLN A 124 3.46 0.20 12.04
N ARG A 125 2.35 -0.45 12.38
CA ARG A 125 2.32 -1.58 13.32
C ARG A 125 2.78 -2.90 12.68
N GLN A 126 3.00 -2.93 11.37
CA GLN A 126 3.42 -4.12 10.65
C GLN A 126 4.93 -4.12 10.39
N SER A 127 5.49 -5.31 10.21
CA SER A 127 6.85 -5.51 9.71
C SER A 127 6.80 -5.94 8.26
N TYR A 128 7.38 -5.13 7.38
CA TYR A 128 7.35 -5.36 5.95
C TYR A 128 8.67 -5.90 5.39
N MET A 129 8.54 -6.81 4.43
CA MET A 129 9.57 -7.16 3.46
C MET A 129 9.08 -6.69 2.08
N VAL A 130 9.96 -6.16 1.26
CA VAL A 130 9.61 -5.63 -0.07
C VAL A 130 10.51 -6.29 -1.09
N THR A 131 9.95 -6.85 -2.16
CA THR A 131 10.76 -7.47 -3.21
C THR A 131 11.61 -6.43 -3.92
N SER A 132 12.85 -6.77 -4.23
CA SER A 132 13.82 -5.86 -4.86
C SER A 132 13.37 -5.34 -6.24
N LYS A 133 12.51 -6.09 -6.94
CA LYS A 133 11.90 -5.68 -8.21
C LYS A 133 10.81 -4.61 -8.06
N SER A 134 10.29 -4.39 -6.83
CA SER A 134 9.26 -3.37 -6.52
C SER A 134 9.86 -1.96 -6.48
N THR A 135 10.45 -1.53 -7.58
CA THR A 135 11.29 -0.34 -7.63
C THR A 135 10.55 0.96 -7.36
N ASN A 136 9.29 1.09 -7.82
CA ASN A 136 8.47 2.27 -7.55
C ASN A 136 8.02 2.31 -6.09
N LEU A 137 7.51 1.20 -5.56
CA LEU A 137 7.12 1.09 -4.15
C LEU A 137 8.30 1.37 -3.20
N ILE A 138 9.51 0.86 -3.52
CA ILE A 138 10.72 1.14 -2.74
C ILE A 138 11.07 2.63 -2.80
N LYS A 139 10.93 3.27 -3.97
CA LYS A 139 11.16 4.72 -4.11
C LYS A 139 10.17 5.51 -3.27
N GLU A 140 8.89 5.14 -3.28
CA GLU A 140 7.86 5.77 -2.45
C GLU A 140 8.17 5.60 -0.95
N LEU A 141 8.46 4.38 -0.48
CA LEU A 141 8.83 4.11 0.92
C LEU A 141 10.01 4.96 1.39
N ARG A 142 10.97 5.26 0.52
CA ARG A 142 12.13 6.09 0.82
C ARG A 142 11.81 7.57 0.85
N SER A 143 10.86 8.04 0.04
CA SER A 143 10.54 9.45 -0.15
C SER A 143 9.32 9.94 0.62
N TYR A 144 8.44 9.02 1.07
CA TYR A 144 7.23 9.39 1.77
C TYR A 144 7.54 9.88 3.18
N CYS A 145 7.31 11.16 3.42
CA CYS A 145 7.65 11.83 4.68
C CYS A 145 6.49 12.68 5.18
N TRP A 146 6.55 13.02 6.45
CA TRP A 146 5.65 13.99 7.03
C TRP A 146 5.93 15.38 6.47
N ASP A 147 4.88 16.11 6.13
CA ASP A 147 4.96 17.48 5.63
C ASP A 147 5.49 18.43 6.72
N LYS A 148 5.98 19.60 6.34
CA LYS A 148 6.51 20.63 7.24
C LYS A 148 5.83 21.96 6.98
N ASP A 149 5.56 22.69 8.04
CA ASP A 149 5.11 24.07 7.93
C ASP A 149 6.22 25.01 7.43
N LYS A 150 5.87 26.28 7.22
CA LYS A 150 6.80 27.31 6.75
C LYS A 150 8.00 27.57 7.71
N THR A 151 7.92 27.12 8.95
CA THR A 151 8.98 27.22 9.97
C THR A 151 9.86 25.97 10.01
N GLY A 152 9.54 24.92 9.22
CA GLY A 152 10.24 23.64 9.21
C GLY A 152 9.76 22.67 10.28
N LYS A 153 8.69 22.99 11.01
CA LYS A 153 8.08 22.09 12.00
C LYS A 153 7.27 21.03 11.28
N GLN A 154 7.47 19.76 11.66
CA GLN A 154 6.74 18.62 11.13
C GLN A 154 5.26 18.72 11.44
N LEU A 155 4.43 18.47 10.42
CA LEU A 155 2.98 18.39 10.51
C LEU A 155 2.54 16.92 10.66
N ASN A 156 1.34 16.71 11.22
CA ASN A 156 0.70 15.38 11.25
C ASN A 156 -0.08 15.15 9.94
N LYS A 157 0.56 15.42 8.82
CA LYS A 157 0.05 15.20 7.47
C LYS A 157 1.20 14.74 6.60
N PRO A 158 1.09 13.62 5.88
CA PRO A 158 2.13 13.22 4.94
C PRO A 158 2.13 14.12 3.69
N VAL A 159 3.25 14.12 2.98
CA VAL A 159 3.31 14.73 1.64
C VAL A 159 2.37 14.00 0.69
N ASP A 160 1.71 14.74 -0.20
CA ASP A 160 0.73 14.23 -1.15
C ASP A 160 1.38 14.07 -2.55
N ASN A 161 2.48 13.33 -2.61
CA ASN A 161 3.21 13.07 -3.84
C ASN A 161 3.85 11.67 -3.80
N PHE A 162 3.81 10.96 -4.92
CA PHE A 162 4.49 9.66 -5.11
C PHE A 162 4.10 8.65 -4.02
N ASN A 163 2.81 8.37 -3.88
CA ASN A 163 2.26 7.50 -2.83
C ASN A 163 1.28 6.44 -3.35
N HIS A 164 1.22 6.21 -4.66
CA HIS A 164 0.23 5.32 -5.28
C HIS A 164 0.39 3.85 -4.83
N GLY A 165 1.63 3.35 -4.79
CA GLY A 165 1.91 2.01 -4.26
C GLY A 165 1.62 1.91 -2.76
N LEU A 166 1.97 2.97 -2.00
CA LEU A 166 1.67 3.04 -0.57
C LEU A 166 0.16 3.15 -0.31
N ASP A 167 -0.58 3.88 -1.14
CA ASP A 167 -2.03 3.97 -1.03
C ASP A 167 -2.69 2.62 -1.36
N ALA A 168 -2.20 1.92 -2.38
CA ALA A 168 -2.65 0.55 -2.66
C ALA A 168 -2.44 -0.38 -1.45
N VAL A 169 -1.25 -0.38 -0.83
CA VAL A 169 -0.98 -1.13 0.41
C VAL A 169 -1.91 -0.69 1.53
N ARG A 170 -2.09 0.61 1.72
CA ARG A 170 -2.95 1.18 2.76
C ARG A 170 -4.40 0.72 2.63
N TYR A 171 -4.95 0.64 1.42
CA TYR A 171 -6.30 0.11 1.21
C TYR A 171 -6.41 -1.34 1.66
N HIS A 172 -5.45 -2.19 1.31
CA HIS A 172 -5.44 -3.57 1.77
C HIS A 172 -5.34 -3.67 3.29
N GLU A 173 -4.40 -2.97 3.91
CA GLU A 173 -4.13 -3.09 5.34
C GLU A 173 -5.28 -2.50 6.20
N MET A 174 -5.87 -1.39 5.79
CA MET A 174 -7.03 -0.81 6.47
C MET A 174 -8.22 -1.76 6.52
N GLU A 175 -8.44 -2.52 5.44
CA GLU A 175 -9.58 -3.42 5.37
C GLU A 175 -9.32 -4.75 6.07
N THR A 176 -8.09 -5.22 6.09
CA THR A 176 -7.74 -6.53 6.67
C THR A 176 -7.26 -6.46 8.12
N LEU A 177 -6.64 -5.36 8.53
CA LEU A 177 -6.07 -5.17 9.86
C LEU A 177 -6.72 -4.00 10.63
N GLY A 178 -7.48 -3.15 9.94
CA GLY A 178 -8.22 -2.10 10.61
C GLY A 178 -9.09 -2.68 11.71
N LEU A 179 -9.22 -1.97 12.82
CA LEU A 179 -10.02 -2.40 13.97
C LEU A 179 -11.37 -2.93 13.47
N ASN A 180 -11.64 -4.20 13.74
CA ASN A 180 -12.93 -4.81 13.48
C ASN A 180 -14.00 -3.91 14.08
N LYS A 181 -14.84 -3.31 13.24
CA LYS A 181 -16.01 -2.52 13.66
C LYS A 181 -17.03 -3.35 14.47
N ASN A 182 -16.74 -4.64 14.72
CA ASN A 182 -17.61 -5.63 15.36
C ASN A 182 -17.26 -5.91 16.82
N PHE A 183 -16.42 -5.14 17.48
CA PHE A 183 -16.26 -5.26 18.95
C PHE A 183 -17.36 -4.53 19.77
N GLY A 184 -18.37 -3.95 19.10
CA GLY A 184 -19.48 -3.23 19.73
C GLY A 184 -20.80 -3.99 19.89
N GLU A 185 -20.94 -5.23 19.40
CA GLU A 185 -22.23 -5.94 19.40
C GLU A 185 -22.33 -7.20 20.26
N TYR A 186 -21.33 -7.51 21.08
CA TYR A 186 -21.43 -8.64 22.03
C TYR A 186 -21.26 -8.22 23.47
N SER A 187 -22.11 -7.33 23.94
CA SER A 187 -22.29 -7.11 25.37
C SER A 187 -23.66 -6.52 25.64
N ILE A 188 -24.70 -7.30 25.41
CA ILE A 188 -25.98 -7.25 26.12
C ILE A 188 -26.74 -8.55 25.78
N LEU A 189 -26.55 -9.57 26.56
CA LEU A 189 -27.57 -10.54 26.97
C LEU A 189 -27.18 -11.07 28.34
#